data_f5af250fa7df17ee06ff983c4411ec5f
#
_entry.id   f5af250fa7df17ee06ff983c4411ec5f
#
_cell.length_a   1.000
_cell.length_b   1.000
_cell.length_c   1.000
_cell.angle_alpha   90.00
_cell.angle_beta   90.00
_cell.angle_gamma   90.00
#
_symmetry.space_group_name_H-M   'P 1'
#
loop_
_entity.id
_entity.type
_entity.pdbx_description
1 polymer ?
#
loop_
_entity_poly.entity_id
_entity_poly.type
_entity_poly.pdbx_seq_one_letter_code
_entity_poly.pdbx_strand_id
1 'polypeptide(L)'
;AVLFCLTLLPACGKDTANTKVATKVTLNEVAHSIFYAPMYVAIENGYFAEEGIDLTLVTGFGADKTMTALLTGEADIGFMGSESTIYTYVGGNEDYAVNFAQLTQRAGNFVVSRTPIDNFSFDMLIGKNVLGGRPGGMPEMVFEYILLKNNIDPSQDLSIDQSIDFGSTAAAFSGGQGDFTIEFEPHATALEEKGDGFVVASLGEASGYVPYTAFSAKKSYIKEHPDTIQAFTNALQKGMDYTSS
;
A
#
# COMPACT_ATOMS: atom_id res chain seq x y z
N ALA A 1 -64.48 -34.16 -41.64
CA ALA A 1 -64.14 -33.51 -40.40
C ALA A 1 -62.60 -33.61 -40.25
N VAL A 2 -61.85 -32.46 -40.43
CA VAL A 2 -60.43 -32.40 -40.24
C VAL A 2 -60.20 -31.61 -38.92
N LEU A 3 -59.67 -32.36 -37.91
CA LEU A 3 -59.35 -31.79 -36.58
C LEU A 3 -57.99 -31.15 -36.62
N PHE A 4 -57.93 -29.79 -36.42
CA PHE A 4 -56.69 -29.00 -36.37
C PHE A 4 -56.25 -28.95 -34.95
N CYS A 5 -55.20 -29.71 -34.57
CA CYS A 5 -54.56 -29.59 -33.26
C CYS A 5 -53.61 -28.40 -33.24
N LEU A 6 -53.97 -27.33 -32.53
CA LEU A 6 -53.08 -26.19 -32.22
C LEU A 6 -52.15 -26.64 -31.05
N THR A 7 -50.90 -26.86 -31.33
CA THR A 7 -49.84 -27.01 -30.31
C THR A 7 -49.36 -25.65 -29.85
N LEU A 8 -49.70 -25.26 -28.61
CA LEU A 8 -49.12 -24.11 -27.91
C LEU A 8 -47.69 -24.47 -27.50
N LEU A 9 -46.71 -23.84 -28.13
CA LEU A 9 -45.32 -23.83 -27.70
C LEU A 9 -45.17 -22.84 -26.53
N PRO A 10 -44.62 -23.24 -25.39
CA PRO A 10 -44.25 -22.27 -24.38
C PRO A 10 -43.07 -21.43 -24.87
N ALA A 11 -43.27 -20.11 -24.96
CA ALA A 11 -42.19 -19.17 -25.18
C ALA A 11 -41.32 -19.19 -23.90
N CYS A 12 -40.13 -19.80 -24.01
CA CYS A 12 -39.07 -19.57 -23.05
C CYS A 12 -38.70 -18.09 -23.07
N GLY A 13 -39.12 -17.36 -22.06
CA GLY A 13 -38.60 -16.02 -21.78
C GLY A 13 -37.08 -16.14 -21.59
N LYS A 14 -36.31 -15.58 -22.49
CA LYS A 14 -34.91 -15.27 -22.23
C LYS A 14 -34.90 -14.25 -21.12
N ASP A 15 -34.54 -14.67 -19.90
CA ASP A 15 -34.01 -13.75 -18.91
C ASP A 15 -32.79 -13.05 -19.55
N THR A 16 -33.02 -11.86 -20.05
CA THR A 16 -31.92 -10.96 -20.36
C THR A 16 -31.30 -10.59 -19.02
N ALA A 17 -30.32 -11.38 -18.58
CA ALA A 17 -29.41 -10.95 -17.53
C ALA A 17 -28.89 -9.59 -17.99
N ASN A 18 -29.33 -8.56 -17.28
CA ASN A 18 -28.84 -7.20 -17.48
C ASN A 18 -27.39 -7.21 -16.96
N THR A 19 -26.45 -7.63 -17.81
CA THR A 19 -25.02 -7.59 -17.50
C THR A 19 -24.63 -6.14 -17.35
N LYS A 20 -24.71 -5.64 -16.11
CA LYS A 20 -24.18 -4.33 -15.75
C LYS A 20 -22.73 -4.30 -16.21
N VAL A 21 -22.39 -3.43 -17.14
CA VAL A 21 -21.01 -3.27 -17.63
C VAL A 21 -20.15 -2.91 -16.43
N ALA A 22 -19.09 -3.69 -16.20
CA ALA A 22 -18.20 -3.45 -15.08
C ALA A 22 -17.54 -2.05 -15.20
N THR A 23 -17.46 -1.35 -14.08
CA THR A 23 -16.81 -0.04 -14.00
C THR A 23 -15.30 -0.23 -14.04
N LYS A 24 -14.62 0.38 -15.00
CA LYS A 24 -13.16 0.35 -15.05
C LYS A 24 -12.59 1.24 -13.95
N VAL A 25 -11.64 0.72 -13.21
CA VAL A 25 -10.94 1.44 -12.14
C VAL A 25 -9.44 1.15 -12.25
N THR A 26 -8.64 2.19 -12.36
CA THR A 26 -7.18 2.11 -12.29
C THR A 26 -6.72 2.42 -10.87
N LEU A 27 -6.10 1.43 -10.22
CA LEU A 27 -5.47 1.54 -8.91
C LEU A 27 -3.96 1.65 -9.09
N ASN A 28 -3.36 2.73 -8.59
CA ASN A 28 -1.91 2.88 -8.55
C ASN A 28 -1.40 2.60 -7.12
N GLU A 29 -0.60 1.56 -6.95
CA GLU A 29 0.02 1.20 -5.67
C GLU A 29 1.44 1.78 -5.53
N VAL A 30 1.82 2.19 -4.33
CA VAL A 30 3.13 2.77 -4.02
C VAL A 30 4.29 1.81 -4.24
N ALA A 31 4.09 0.53 -3.99
CA ALA A 31 5.06 -0.55 -4.13
C ALA A 31 4.32 -1.88 -4.20
N HIS A 32 4.92 -2.88 -4.87
CA HIS A 32 4.43 -4.24 -4.86
C HIS A 32 5.07 -5.01 -3.70
N SER A 33 4.28 -5.39 -2.68
CA SER A 33 4.80 -6.02 -1.45
C SER A 33 3.78 -6.95 -0.81
N ILE A 34 4.25 -8.07 -0.25
CA ILE A 34 3.43 -8.99 0.55
C ILE A 34 2.75 -8.27 1.73
N PHE A 35 3.25 -7.11 2.14
CA PHE A 35 2.64 -6.25 3.14
C PHE A 35 1.20 -5.86 2.81
N TYR A 36 0.83 -5.93 1.53
CA TYR A 36 -0.50 -5.61 1.01
C TYR A 36 -1.31 -6.85 0.61
N ALA A 37 -0.97 -8.02 1.15
CA ALA A 37 -1.59 -9.31 0.82
C ALA A 37 -3.13 -9.28 0.78
N PRO A 38 -3.88 -8.63 1.71
CA PRO A 38 -5.34 -8.61 1.62
C PRO A 38 -5.88 -7.98 0.33
N MET A 39 -5.19 -6.96 -0.19
CA MET A 39 -5.56 -6.33 -1.48
C MET A 39 -5.34 -7.31 -2.64
N TYR A 40 -4.21 -8.01 -2.67
CA TYR A 40 -3.93 -8.99 -3.73
C TYR A 40 -4.88 -10.19 -3.66
N VAL A 41 -5.23 -10.63 -2.46
CA VAL A 41 -6.26 -11.67 -2.28
C VAL A 41 -7.62 -11.20 -2.84
N ALA A 42 -7.99 -9.94 -2.62
CA ALA A 42 -9.21 -9.40 -3.19
C ALA A 42 -9.19 -9.39 -4.73
N ILE A 43 -8.03 -9.11 -5.33
CA ILE A 43 -7.83 -9.13 -6.78
C ILE A 43 -7.90 -10.57 -7.31
N GLU A 44 -7.08 -11.48 -6.78
CA GLU A 44 -6.92 -12.85 -7.27
C GLU A 44 -8.19 -13.69 -7.07
N ASN A 45 -8.93 -13.47 -5.98
CA ASN A 45 -10.22 -14.15 -5.74
C ASN A 45 -11.37 -13.51 -6.53
N GLY A 46 -11.15 -12.45 -7.30
CA GLY A 46 -12.15 -11.83 -8.13
C GLY A 46 -13.20 -11.00 -7.38
N TYR A 47 -12.92 -10.59 -6.13
CA TYR A 47 -13.89 -9.85 -5.32
C TYR A 47 -14.23 -8.48 -5.91
N PHE A 48 -13.30 -7.84 -6.63
CA PHE A 48 -13.58 -6.62 -7.37
C PHE A 48 -14.54 -6.85 -8.52
N ALA A 49 -14.39 -7.96 -9.26
CA ALA A 49 -15.30 -8.33 -10.34
C ALA A 49 -16.71 -8.66 -9.81
N GLU A 50 -16.82 -9.32 -8.65
CA GLU A 50 -18.10 -9.56 -7.97
C GLU A 50 -18.84 -8.27 -7.62
N GLU A 51 -18.10 -7.22 -7.24
CA GLU A 51 -18.63 -5.88 -6.96
C GLU A 51 -18.83 -5.03 -8.23
N GLY A 52 -18.61 -5.60 -9.43
CA GLY A 52 -18.82 -4.93 -10.70
C GLY A 52 -17.69 -3.98 -11.09
N ILE A 53 -16.48 -4.19 -10.60
CA ILE A 53 -15.28 -3.42 -10.91
C ILE A 53 -14.35 -4.25 -11.81
N ASP A 54 -13.94 -3.66 -12.93
CA ASP A 54 -12.86 -4.13 -13.79
C ASP A 54 -11.57 -3.38 -13.36
N LEU A 55 -10.78 -4.00 -12.47
CA LEU A 55 -9.64 -3.37 -11.82
C LEU A 55 -8.36 -3.55 -12.64
N THR A 56 -7.67 -2.44 -12.88
CA THR A 56 -6.28 -2.42 -13.40
C THR A 56 -5.34 -1.97 -12.29
N LEU A 57 -4.38 -2.81 -11.90
CA LEU A 57 -3.35 -2.47 -10.92
C LEU A 57 -2.08 -2.00 -11.63
N VAL A 58 -1.52 -0.86 -11.18
CA VAL A 58 -0.27 -0.28 -11.67
C VAL A 58 0.62 0.03 -10.47
N THR A 59 1.91 -0.30 -10.55
CA THR A 59 2.87 0.02 -9.48
C THR A 59 3.63 1.32 -9.81
N GLY A 60 3.53 2.32 -8.93
CA GLY A 60 4.13 3.65 -9.10
C GLY A 60 5.59 3.74 -8.65
N PHE A 61 6.04 2.85 -7.75
CA PHE A 61 7.37 2.87 -7.15
C PHE A 61 7.72 4.18 -6.41
N GLY A 62 6.76 4.68 -5.62
CA GLY A 62 6.91 5.85 -4.76
C GLY A 62 5.60 6.60 -4.57
N ALA A 63 5.39 7.14 -3.36
CA ALA A 63 4.17 7.85 -3.01
C ALA A 63 3.96 9.13 -3.85
N ASP A 64 5.06 9.81 -4.20
CA ASP A 64 5.08 10.97 -5.08
C ASP A 64 4.56 10.63 -6.50
N LYS A 65 4.98 9.50 -7.05
CA LYS A 65 4.55 9.02 -8.36
C LYS A 65 3.08 8.57 -8.34
N THR A 66 2.70 7.81 -7.30
CA THR A 66 1.31 7.39 -7.10
C THR A 66 0.37 8.60 -6.95
N MET A 67 0.77 9.59 -6.15
CA MET A 67 -0.01 10.82 -6.00
C MET A 67 -0.07 11.61 -7.31
N THR A 68 1.01 11.67 -8.07
CA THR A 68 1.01 12.33 -9.38
C THR A 68 0.03 11.64 -10.32
N ALA A 69 0.06 10.31 -10.44
CA ALA A 69 -0.88 9.55 -11.27
C ALA A 69 -2.35 9.81 -10.86
N LEU A 70 -2.62 9.92 -9.56
CA LEU A 70 -3.93 10.24 -9.03
C LEU A 70 -4.38 11.65 -9.42
N LEU A 71 -3.54 12.66 -9.22
CA LEU A 71 -3.88 14.06 -9.49
C LEU A 71 -4.01 14.34 -10.98
N THR A 72 -3.20 13.70 -11.83
CA THR A 72 -3.28 13.83 -13.29
C THR A 72 -4.44 13.06 -13.91
N GLY A 73 -5.06 12.12 -13.18
CA GLY A 73 -6.14 11.27 -13.67
C GLY A 73 -5.66 10.04 -14.45
N GLU A 74 -4.37 9.71 -14.37
CA GLU A 74 -3.84 8.43 -14.86
C GLU A 74 -4.28 7.25 -14.00
N ALA A 75 -4.62 7.51 -12.73
CA ALA A 75 -5.24 6.58 -11.82
C ALA A 75 -6.49 7.19 -11.18
N ASP A 76 -7.49 6.36 -10.92
CA ASP A 76 -8.72 6.72 -10.22
C ASP A 76 -8.53 6.67 -8.71
N ILE A 77 -7.77 5.68 -8.27
CA ILE A 77 -7.47 5.42 -6.85
C ILE A 77 -5.95 5.27 -6.69
N GLY A 78 -5.41 5.94 -5.67
CA GLY A 78 -4.02 5.80 -5.23
C GLY A 78 -3.96 5.00 -3.93
N PHE A 79 -2.99 4.10 -3.81
CA PHE A 79 -2.72 3.34 -2.60
C PHE A 79 -1.30 3.65 -2.13
N MET A 80 -1.18 4.43 -1.05
CA MET A 80 0.09 4.96 -0.56
C MET A 80 -0.02 5.35 0.91
N GLY A 81 1.06 5.88 1.49
CA GLY A 81 1.04 6.43 2.83
C GLY A 81 -0.03 7.51 2.99
N SER A 82 -0.76 7.45 4.09
CA SER A 82 -1.91 8.35 4.34
C SER A 82 -1.53 9.83 4.43
N GLU A 83 -0.27 10.14 4.76
CA GLU A 83 0.31 11.50 4.82
C GLU A 83 0.26 12.23 3.47
N SER A 84 0.34 11.49 2.37
CA SER A 84 0.41 12.07 1.02
C SER A 84 -0.80 12.95 0.70
N THR A 85 -1.97 12.64 1.28
CA THR A 85 -3.18 13.46 1.12
C THR A 85 -3.07 14.82 1.83
N ILE A 86 -2.34 14.86 2.95
CA ILE A 86 -2.10 16.10 3.70
C ILE A 86 -1.28 17.07 2.84
N TYR A 87 -0.26 16.57 2.14
CA TYR A 87 0.58 17.40 1.27
C TYR A 87 -0.21 18.04 0.14
N THR A 88 -1.16 17.32 -0.47
CA THR A 88 -1.99 17.88 -1.54
C THR A 88 -2.95 18.95 -1.02
N TYR A 89 -3.50 18.76 0.17
CA TYR A 89 -4.35 19.74 0.84
C TYR A 89 -3.58 21.00 1.22
N VAL A 90 -2.45 20.85 1.92
CA VAL A 90 -1.60 21.99 2.34
C VAL A 90 -0.99 22.71 1.13
N GLY A 91 -0.69 21.97 0.05
CA GLY A 91 -0.20 22.53 -1.21
C GLY A 91 -1.24 23.37 -1.97
N GLY A 92 -2.47 23.50 -1.46
CA GLY A 92 -3.52 24.35 -2.05
C GLY A 92 -4.20 23.75 -3.28
N ASN A 93 -4.13 22.44 -3.48
CA ASN A 93 -4.87 21.78 -4.56
C ASN A 93 -6.37 21.80 -4.22
N GLU A 94 -7.19 22.40 -5.09
CA GLU A 94 -8.64 22.52 -4.85
C GLU A 94 -9.34 21.15 -4.90
N ASP A 95 -8.89 20.25 -5.77
CA ASP A 95 -9.35 18.86 -5.90
C ASP A 95 -8.32 17.89 -5.26
N TYR A 96 -8.01 18.14 -3.99
CA TYR A 96 -7.05 17.35 -3.23
C TYR A 96 -7.51 15.89 -3.05
N ALA A 97 -6.54 15.01 -2.80
CA ALA A 97 -6.81 13.62 -2.49
C ALA A 97 -7.36 13.45 -1.06
N VAL A 98 -8.27 12.49 -0.90
CA VAL A 98 -8.90 12.15 0.37
C VAL A 98 -8.74 10.65 0.61
N ASN A 99 -8.26 10.27 1.80
CA ASN A 99 -8.23 8.88 2.23
C ASN A 99 -9.66 8.40 2.51
N PHE A 100 -10.07 7.26 1.93
CA PHE A 100 -11.41 6.71 2.12
C PHE A 100 -11.41 5.29 2.73
N ALA A 101 -10.29 4.56 2.63
CA ALA A 101 -10.11 3.25 3.24
C ALA A 101 -8.66 3.05 3.69
N GLN A 102 -8.47 2.30 4.77
CA GLN A 102 -7.15 1.95 5.30
C GLN A 102 -6.92 0.45 5.18
N LEU A 103 -5.71 0.04 4.75
CA LEU A 103 -5.34 -1.37 4.71
C LEU A 103 -4.39 -1.75 5.84
N THR A 104 -3.36 -0.95 6.08
CA THR A 104 -2.33 -1.24 7.07
C THR A 104 -2.36 -0.24 8.22
N GLN A 105 -2.23 -0.75 9.45
CA GLN A 105 -2.35 0.05 10.68
C GLN A 105 -1.11 0.00 11.56
N ARG A 106 0.03 -0.45 11.01
CA ARG A 106 1.36 -0.47 11.61
C ARG A 106 2.39 -0.32 10.50
N ALA A 107 3.61 0.08 10.87
CA ALA A 107 4.73 0.00 9.93
C ALA A 107 5.01 -1.47 9.55
N GLY A 108 5.31 -1.71 8.28
CA GLY A 108 5.59 -3.06 7.76
C GLY A 108 7.08 -3.31 7.53
N ASN A 109 7.94 -2.45 8.05
CA ASN A 109 9.38 -2.49 7.83
C ASN A 109 10.15 -2.84 9.11
N PHE A 110 11.40 -3.21 8.91
CA PHE A 110 12.31 -3.74 9.92
C PHE A 110 13.63 -3.00 9.89
N VAL A 111 14.28 -2.88 11.05
CA VAL A 111 15.69 -2.49 11.14
C VAL A 111 16.54 -3.74 10.90
N VAL A 112 17.44 -3.66 9.93
CA VAL A 112 18.39 -4.72 9.59
C VAL A 112 19.80 -4.23 9.87
N SER A 113 20.57 -4.99 10.65
CA SER A 113 21.97 -4.72 11.00
C SER A 113 22.94 -5.60 10.20
N ARG A 114 24.22 -5.23 10.14
CA ARG A 114 25.28 -6.04 9.50
C ARG A 114 25.71 -7.25 10.31
N THR A 115 25.48 -7.22 11.61
CA THR A 115 25.90 -8.27 12.53
C THR A 115 24.74 -8.61 13.46
N PRO A 116 24.66 -9.84 13.96
CA PRO A 116 23.62 -10.20 14.92
C PRO A 116 23.67 -9.31 16.18
N ILE A 117 22.51 -8.88 16.66
CA ILE A 117 22.36 -8.09 17.88
C ILE A 117 21.24 -8.73 18.72
N ASP A 118 21.59 -9.40 19.82
CA ASP A 118 20.63 -10.14 20.66
C ASP A 118 19.65 -9.23 21.43
N ASN A 119 20.05 -8.01 21.77
CA ASN A 119 19.23 -7.06 22.54
C ASN A 119 19.36 -5.67 21.89
N PHE A 120 18.73 -5.51 20.72
CA PHE A 120 18.73 -4.23 20.01
C PHE A 120 17.95 -3.17 20.80
N SER A 121 18.49 -1.96 20.82
CA SER A 121 17.81 -0.75 21.27
C SER A 121 18.11 0.39 20.28
N PHE A 122 17.18 1.33 20.14
CA PHE A 122 17.30 2.39 19.14
C PHE A 122 18.48 3.34 19.38
N ASP A 123 18.96 3.48 20.60
CA ASP A 123 20.18 4.23 20.93
C ASP A 123 21.46 3.68 20.28
N MET A 124 21.46 2.41 19.86
CA MET A 124 22.56 1.82 19.07
C MET A 124 22.68 2.43 17.67
N LEU A 125 21.67 3.17 17.20
CA LEU A 125 21.70 3.90 15.93
C LEU A 125 22.42 5.25 16.04
N ILE A 126 22.72 5.73 17.24
CA ILE A 126 23.42 7.00 17.46
C ILE A 126 24.82 6.93 16.82
N GLY A 127 25.15 7.93 16.01
CA GLY A 127 26.40 8.00 15.26
C GLY A 127 26.51 7.06 14.07
N LYS A 128 25.42 6.39 13.68
CA LYS A 128 25.37 5.41 12.57
C LYS A 128 24.82 6.02 11.29
N ASN A 129 25.14 5.35 10.17
CA ASN A 129 24.52 5.61 8.88
C ASN A 129 23.43 4.54 8.63
N VAL A 130 22.19 4.99 8.53
CA VAL A 130 21.02 4.14 8.28
C VAL A 130 20.50 4.41 6.88
N LEU A 131 20.45 3.38 6.02
CA LEU A 131 19.74 3.46 4.75
C LEU A 131 18.25 3.45 5.06
N GLY A 132 17.59 4.57 4.86
CA GLY A 132 16.20 4.74 5.28
C GLY A 132 15.35 5.40 4.22
N GLY A 133 14.15 5.02 4.04
CA GLY A 133 13.06 5.53 3.24
C GLY A 133 13.26 6.77 2.35
N ARG A 134 12.20 7.16 1.65
CA ARG A 134 12.23 8.41 0.84
C ARG A 134 11.83 9.60 1.72
N PRO A 135 12.43 10.80 1.46
CA PRO A 135 12.07 12.01 2.20
C PRO A 135 10.55 12.28 2.17
N GLY A 136 9.99 12.53 3.36
CA GLY A 136 8.57 12.85 3.52
C GLY A 136 7.60 11.69 3.31
N GLY A 137 8.10 10.46 3.14
CA GLY A 137 7.26 9.26 3.03
C GLY A 137 6.93 8.65 4.39
N MET A 138 5.83 7.92 4.47
CA MET A 138 5.39 7.25 5.71
C MET A 138 6.49 6.41 6.38
N PRO A 139 7.32 5.63 5.63
CA PRO A 139 8.41 4.86 6.25
C PRO A 139 9.40 5.71 7.03
N GLU A 140 9.82 6.84 6.47
CA GLU A 140 10.71 7.79 7.14
C GLU A 140 10.02 8.43 8.35
N MET A 141 8.83 9.00 8.14
CA MET A 141 8.10 9.71 9.20
C MET A 141 7.88 8.82 10.42
N VAL A 142 7.56 7.55 10.22
CA VAL A 142 7.38 6.59 11.32
C VAL A 142 8.71 6.23 11.97
N PHE A 143 9.78 6.09 11.19
CA PHE A 143 11.11 5.83 11.74
C PHE A 143 11.58 7.02 12.59
N GLU A 144 11.48 8.24 12.08
CA GLU A 144 11.79 9.46 12.85
C GLU A 144 10.92 9.60 14.12
N TYR A 145 9.63 9.29 14.01
CA TYR A 145 8.74 9.26 15.19
C TYR A 145 9.25 8.28 16.26
N ILE A 146 9.70 7.09 15.87
CA ILE A 146 10.27 6.11 16.79
C ILE A 146 11.56 6.61 17.41
N LEU A 147 12.46 7.24 16.64
CA LEU A 147 13.68 7.84 17.15
C LEU A 147 13.38 8.92 18.19
N LEU A 148 12.50 9.87 17.85
CA LEU A 148 12.08 10.94 18.76
C LEU A 148 11.44 10.39 20.05
N LYS A 149 10.63 9.34 19.95
CA LYS A 149 10.02 8.66 21.11
C LYS A 149 11.07 8.04 22.03
N ASN A 150 12.23 7.70 21.49
CA ASN A 150 13.39 7.19 22.25
C ASN A 150 14.39 8.30 22.61
N ASN A 151 14.01 9.59 22.49
CA ASN A 151 14.85 10.77 22.75
C ASN A 151 16.09 10.85 21.85
N ILE A 152 16.00 10.37 20.62
CA ILE A 152 17.05 10.43 19.59
C ILE A 152 16.61 11.46 18.55
N ASP A 153 17.43 12.47 18.30
CA ASP A 153 17.19 13.48 17.27
C ASP A 153 17.61 12.91 15.89
N PRO A 154 16.67 12.65 14.96
CA PRO A 154 17.00 12.06 13.66
C PRO A 154 17.93 12.94 12.81
N SER A 155 17.97 14.24 13.09
CA SER A 155 18.79 15.20 12.34
C SER A 155 20.22 15.42 12.93
N GLN A 156 20.42 15.05 14.19
CA GLN A 156 21.66 15.34 14.91
C GLN A 156 22.41 14.07 15.34
N ASP A 157 21.66 13.02 15.74
CA ASP A 157 22.25 11.89 16.42
C ASP A 157 22.67 10.75 15.48
N LEU A 158 22.16 10.73 14.23
CA LEU A 158 22.51 9.73 13.24
C LEU A 158 22.44 10.32 11.81
N SER A 159 22.89 9.55 10.83
CA SER A 159 22.71 9.89 9.42
C SER A 159 21.67 8.96 8.79
N ILE A 160 20.58 9.51 8.25
CA ILE A 160 19.60 8.77 7.48
C ILE A 160 19.85 9.04 6.00
N ASP A 161 20.42 8.05 5.28
CA ASP A 161 20.66 8.15 3.86
C ASP A 161 19.40 7.84 3.06
N GLN A 162 18.88 8.84 2.38
CA GLN A 162 17.64 8.80 1.58
C GLN A 162 17.92 8.97 0.09
N SER A 163 19.19 8.90 -0.32
CA SER A 163 19.61 9.08 -1.71
C SER A 163 19.35 7.85 -2.59
N ILE A 164 19.07 6.69 -1.95
CA ILE A 164 18.88 5.42 -2.62
C ILE A 164 17.39 5.18 -2.87
N ASP A 165 17.05 4.83 -4.12
CA ASP A 165 15.67 4.54 -4.51
C ASP A 165 15.08 3.36 -3.72
N PHE A 166 13.80 3.49 -3.39
CA PHE A 166 13.02 2.45 -2.75
C PHE A 166 13.07 1.16 -3.59
N GLY A 167 13.41 0.05 -2.96
CA GLY A 167 13.63 -1.24 -3.62
C GLY A 167 15.08 -1.51 -4.01
N SER A 168 16.00 -0.51 -3.87
CA SER A 168 17.44 -0.69 -4.09
C SER A 168 18.26 -0.68 -2.81
N THR A 169 17.65 -0.33 -1.67
CA THR A 169 18.31 -0.22 -0.36
C THR A 169 18.94 -1.54 0.09
N ALA A 170 18.26 -2.67 -0.05
CA ALA A 170 18.78 -3.99 0.29
C ALA A 170 20.03 -4.34 -0.54
N ALA A 171 20.03 -4.03 -1.85
CA ALA A 171 21.18 -4.26 -2.72
C ALA A 171 22.38 -3.37 -2.34
N ALA A 172 22.11 -2.08 -2.03
CA ALA A 172 23.13 -1.16 -1.55
C ALA A 172 23.72 -1.61 -0.21
N PHE A 173 22.87 -2.08 0.69
CA PHE A 173 23.28 -2.65 1.97
C PHE A 173 24.16 -3.89 1.77
N SER A 174 23.74 -4.89 0.97
CA SER A 174 24.58 -6.05 0.60
C SER A 174 25.92 -5.61 -0.02
N GLY A 175 25.92 -4.50 -0.79
CA GLY A 175 27.11 -3.89 -1.37
C GLY A 175 28.02 -3.14 -0.39
N GLY A 176 27.68 -3.11 0.90
CA GLY A 176 28.52 -2.53 1.95
C GLY A 176 28.15 -1.09 2.35
N GLN A 177 27.06 -0.51 1.85
CA GLN A 177 26.60 0.83 2.24
C GLN A 177 25.78 0.79 3.52
N GLY A 178 25.89 1.82 4.37
CA GLY A 178 25.19 1.96 5.63
C GLY A 178 25.64 0.98 6.72
N ASP A 179 25.41 1.32 7.98
CA ASP A 179 25.59 0.44 9.13
C ASP A 179 24.32 -0.40 9.38
N PHE A 180 23.17 0.20 9.12
CA PHE A 180 21.84 -0.38 9.18
C PHE A 180 21.05 -0.03 7.93
N THR A 181 20.00 -0.81 7.65
CA THR A 181 19.02 -0.48 6.61
C THR A 181 17.60 -0.72 7.11
N ILE A 182 16.65 0.04 6.56
CA ILE A 182 15.23 -0.12 6.85
C ILE A 182 14.58 -0.84 5.65
N GLU A 183 14.16 -2.08 5.87
CA GLU A 183 13.68 -2.94 4.80
C GLU A 183 12.26 -3.43 5.04
N PHE A 184 11.52 -3.63 3.95
CA PHE A 184 10.26 -4.37 3.94
C PHE A 184 10.50 -5.83 3.57
N GLU A 185 9.53 -6.68 3.87
CA GLU A 185 9.50 -8.02 3.29
C GLU A 185 9.16 -7.96 1.79
N PRO A 186 9.78 -8.82 0.95
CA PRO A 186 10.65 -9.95 1.29
C PRO A 186 12.15 -9.58 1.39
N HIS A 187 12.53 -8.32 1.30
CA HIS A 187 13.94 -7.91 1.26
C HIS A 187 14.66 -8.13 2.59
N ALA A 188 13.98 -7.92 3.72
CA ALA A 188 14.54 -8.16 5.04
C ALA A 188 14.95 -9.63 5.21
N THR A 189 14.03 -10.56 4.93
CA THR A 189 14.31 -12.01 4.95
C THR A 189 15.39 -12.38 3.94
N ALA A 190 15.38 -11.81 2.73
CA ALA A 190 16.40 -12.12 1.72
C ALA A 190 17.82 -11.70 2.13
N LEU A 191 17.97 -10.63 2.92
CA LEU A 191 19.27 -10.24 3.52
C LEU A 191 19.73 -11.27 4.55
N GLU A 192 18.82 -11.76 5.40
CA GLU A 192 19.14 -12.80 6.39
C GLU A 192 19.52 -14.13 5.73
N GLU A 193 18.75 -14.59 4.74
CA GLU A 193 19.03 -15.84 4.01
C GLU A 193 20.41 -15.84 3.32
N LYS A 194 20.86 -14.67 2.85
CA LYS A 194 22.19 -14.49 2.26
C LYS A 194 23.30 -14.34 3.29
N GLY A 195 22.96 -14.06 4.54
CA GLY A 195 23.92 -13.69 5.59
C GLY A 195 24.50 -12.28 5.42
N ASP A 196 23.87 -11.43 4.63
CA ASP A 196 24.27 -10.05 4.38
C ASP A 196 23.74 -9.08 5.44
N GLY A 197 22.72 -9.51 6.21
CA GLY A 197 22.08 -8.71 7.27
C GLY A 197 21.31 -9.57 8.26
N PHE A 198 20.89 -8.93 9.36
CA PHE A 198 20.14 -9.56 10.45
C PHE A 198 19.01 -8.63 10.89
N VAL A 199 17.78 -9.11 10.87
CA VAL A 199 16.62 -8.36 11.37
C VAL A 199 16.76 -8.22 12.90
N VAL A 200 16.82 -6.98 13.38
CA VAL A 200 17.04 -6.68 14.80
C VAL A 200 15.85 -5.99 15.48
N ALA A 201 14.96 -5.36 14.71
CA ALA A 201 13.75 -4.75 15.27
C ALA A 201 12.62 -4.64 14.22
N SER A 202 11.38 -4.78 14.70
CA SER A 202 10.18 -4.44 13.93
C SER A 202 9.77 -2.99 14.21
N LEU A 203 9.73 -2.16 13.17
CA LEU A 203 9.22 -0.79 13.32
C LEU A 203 7.71 -0.78 13.59
N GLY A 204 6.99 -1.82 13.15
CA GLY A 204 5.57 -1.98 13.44
C GLY A 204 5.25 -2.22 14.92
N GLU A 205 6.13 -2.91 15.64
CA GLU A 205 6.04 -3.05 17.10
C GLU A 205 6.39 -1.74 17.79
N ALA A 206 7.48 -1.10 17.38
CA ALA A 206 8.00 0.12 17.99
C ALA A 206 7.07 1.33 17.80
N SER A 207 6.45 1.49 16.63
CA SER A 207 5.53 2.58 16.33
C SER A 207 4.19 2.44 17.06
N GLY A 208 3.72 1.20 17.23
CA GLY A 208 2.33 0.92 17.57
C GLY A 208 1.39 1.17 16.39
N TYR A 209 0.12 1.49 16.68
CA TYR A 209 -0.89 1.76 15.65
C TYR A 209 -0.68 3.12 15.01
N VAL A 210 -0.59 3.12 13.68
CA VAL A 210 -0.51 4.31 12.82
C VAL A 210 -1.33 4.07 11.55
N PRO A 211 -1.98 5.07 10.94
CA PRO A 211 -2.68 4.93 9.67
C PRO A 211 -1.67 4.86 8.53
N TYR A 212 -0.99 3.71 8.38
CA TYR A 212 0.24 3.60 7.60
C TYR A 212 -0.02 3.69 6.09
N THR A 213 -0.84 2.78 5.53
CA THR A 213 -1.16 2.82 4.10
C THR A 213 -2.68 2.86 3.89
N ALA A 214 -3.13 3.78 3.04
CA ALA A 214 -4.52 4.05 2.78
C ALA A 214 -4.81 4.15 1.28
N PHE A 215 -6.06 3.88 0.91
CA PHE A 215 -6.60 4.15 -0.41
C PHE A 215 -7.16 5.56 -0.44
N SER A 216 -6.77 6.29 -1.47
CA SER A 216 -7.13 7.69 -1.67
C SER A 216 -7.68 7.92 -3.06
N ALA A 217 -8.62 8.84 -3.18
CA ALA A 217 -9.11 9.32 -4.46
C ALA A 217 -9.29 10.84 -4.41
N LYS A 218 -9.37 11.49 -5.58
CA LYS A 218 -9.70 12.92 -5.63
C LYS A 218 -11.05 13.18 -5.01
N LYS A 219 -11.19 14.30 -4.32
CA LYS A 219 -12.45 14.73 -3.70
C LYS A 219 -13.62 14.74 -4.69
N SER A 220 -13.37 15.18 -5.92
CA SER A 220 -14.36 15.16 -7.00
C SER A 220 -14.78 13.73 -7.36
N TYR A 221 -13.80 12.80 -7.51
CA TYR A 221 -14.06 11.41 -7.86
C TYR A 221 -14.93 10.72 -6.81
N ILE A 222 -14.63 10.89 -5.52
CA ILE A 222 -15.44 10.32 -4.42
C ILE A 222 -16.89 10.83 -4.49
N LYS A 223 -17.07 12.10 -4.79
CA LYS A 223 -18.40 12.73 -4.89
C LYS A 223 -19.18 12.25 -6.13
N GLU A 224 -18.51 12.06 -7.26
CA GLU A 224 -19.12 11.70 -8.53
C GLU A 224 -19.35 10.20 -8.68
N HIS A 225 -18.56 9.38 -7.98
CA HIS A 225 -18.58 7.91 -8.05
C HIS A 225 -18.73 7.22 -6.69
N PRO A 226 -19.69 7.63 -5.84
CA PRO A 226 -19.82 7.07 -4.48
C PRO A 226 -20.10 5.56 -4.49
N ASP A 227 -20.86 5.06 -5.48
CA ASP A 227 -21.16 3.64 -5.61
C ASP A 227 -19.89 2.82 -5.97
N THR A 228 -19.00 3.39 -6.79
CA THR A 228 -17.71 2.76 -7.13
C THR A 228 -16.80 2.68 -5.91
N ILE A 229 -16.72 3.76 -5.12
CA ILE A 229 -15.96 3.79 -3.86
C ILE A 229 -16.49 2.75 -2.86
N GLN A 230 -17.82 2.62 -2.74
CA GLN A 230 -18.42 1.62 -1.86
C GLN A 230 -18.13 0.20 -2.36
N ALA A 231 -18.31 -0.08 -3.65
CA ALA A 231 -18.01 -1.37 -4.27
C ALA A 231 -16.54 -1.75 -4.10
N PHE A 232 -15.62 -0.79 -4.31
CA PHE A 232 -14.20 -0.99 -4.07
C PHE A 232 -13.90 -1.36 -2.61
N THR A 233 -14.50 -0.64 -1.67
CA THR A 233 -14.33 -0.90 -0.24
C THR A 233 -14.90 -2.27 0.18
N ASN A 234 -16.04 -2.68 -0.39
CA ASN A 234 -16.64 -4.00 -0.14
C ASN A 234 -15.69 -5.12 -0.62
N ALA A 235 -15.10 -4.98 -1.81
CA ALA A 235 -14.14 -5.94 -2.33
C ALA A 235 -12.89 -6.08 -1.43
N LEU A 236 -12.35 -4.93 -0.97
CA LEU A 236 -11.24 -4.92 -0.02
C LEU A 236 -11.59 -5.62 1.29
N GLN A 237 -12.79 -5.36 1.84
CA GLN A 237 -13.24 -6.00 3.08
C GLN A 237 -13.28 -7.51 2.95
N LYS A 238 -13.78 -8.05 1.83
CA LYS A 238 -13.75 -9.51 1.55
C LYS A 238 -12.32 -10.06 1.56
N GLY A 239 -11.36 -9.32 0.98
CA GLY A 239 -9.94 -9.71 0.99
C GLY A 239 -9.34 -9.70 2.39
N MET A 240 -9.68 -8.70 3.21
CA MET A 240 -9.25 -8.61 4.61
C MET A 240 -9.85 -9.74 5.45
N ASP A 241 -11.14 -10.04 5.28
CA ASP A 241 -11.83 -11.12 6.00
C ASP A 241 -11.23 -12.48 5.65
N TYR A 242 -10.90 -12.71 4.38
CA TYR A 242 -10.27 -13.95 3.92
C TYR A 242 -8.87 -14.13 4.53
N THR A 243 -8.07 -13.08 4.61
CA THR A 243 -6.70 -13.16 5.13
C THR A 243 -6.63 -13.25 6.66
N SER A 244 -7.71 -12.92 7.36
CA SER A 244 -7.80 -12.98 8.83
C SER A 244 -8.45 -14.28 9.34
N SER A 245 -8.97 -15.12 8.44
CA SER A 245 -9.59 -16.43 8.75
C SER A 245 -8.54 -17.54 8.71
#